data_640d7d961c561e0787d6aa9014e3f16d
#
_entry.id   640d7d961c561e0787d6aa9014e3f16d
#
_cell.length_a   1.000
_cell.length_b   1.000
_cell.length_c   1.000
_cell.angle_alpha   90.00
_cell.angle_beta   90.00
_cell.angle_gamma   90.00
#
_symmetry.space_group_name_H-M   'P 1'
#
loop_
_entity.id
_entity.type
_entity.pdbx_description
1 polymer ?
#
loop_
_entity_poly.entity_id
_entity_poly.type
_entity_poly.pdbx_seq_one_letter_code
_entity_poly.pdbx_strand_id
1 'polypeptide(L)'
;MMKRYFQGFKALVQTKTASTAIVSIACVMVLAACSSGSKRPQPAELTAVTPLVAAPQLWTSRLAPITFALQPGVANNTIALASDDGSVVMLDVLTGRDVWRMSLATPISAGVGSDGVTAAVVTKANELVTVRNGRELWRQRLVSQAFTAPFVAGGRVFVLAADRSVNAFDGETGRKLWTQQRPNEPLVLKQGGVMLAVGDTLVVGLAGRLTGLNPLNGSVRWEAPLATPRGINDVERLVDLVGGIYRESDVVCARAFQASIGCVNAGRGNLLWTKPANGVQGISGDSRLIFGTESDGNVIALKIADGEKSWTTDRLRYRSLSAPVVAGRSVVVGDSLGNLHFLSRDDGSLLNRLTTDGSAISINPAVVGKTLIVVTRSGGVFAFQPE
;
A
#
# COMPACT_ATOMS: atom_id res chain seq x y z
N MET A 1 -83.55 -37.47 14.30
CA MET A 1 -82.27 -37.53 15.03
C MET A 1 -81.08 -37.21 14.07
N MET A 2 -81.09 -36.04 13.45
CA MET A 2 -80.05 -35.70 12.46
C MET A 2 -79.96 -34.16 12.26
N LYS A 3 -79.59 -33.42 13.30
CA LYS A 3 -79.37 -31.94 13.25
C LYS A 3 -78.37 -31.43 14.23
N ARG A 4 -77.54 -32.26 14.90
CA ARG A 4 -76.52 -31.79 15.89
C ARG A 4 -75.10 -32.06 15.49
N TYR A 5 -74.82 -32.61 14.29
CA TYR A 5 -73.45 -32.93 13.88
C TYR A 5 -72.79 -31.87 12.94
N PHE A 6 -73.55 -30.85 12.52
CA PHE A 6 -73.05 -29.87 11.54
C PHE A 6 -72.49 -28.53 12.13
N GLN A 7 -72.69 -28.29 13.43
CA GLN A 7 -72.22 -27.06 14.07
C GLN A 7 -70.76 -27.15 14.64
N GLY A 8 -70.23 -28.37 14.85
CA GLY A 8 -68.87 -28.55 15.38
C GLY A 8 -67.74 -28.35 14.35
N PHE A 9 -68.09 -28.50 13.06
CA PHE A 9 -67.03 -28.44 12.01
C PHE A 9 -66.70 -27.02 11.53
N LYS A 10 -67.60 -26.03 11.73
CA LYS A 10 -67.29 -24.62 11.37
C LYS A 10 -66.42 -23.87 12.37
N ALA A 11 -66.42 -24.25 13.64
CA ALA A 11 -65.63 -23.63 14.64
C ALA A 11 -64.12 -24.05 14.60
N LEU A 12 -63.88 -25.32 14.14
CA LEU A 12 -62.47 -25.82 14.08
C LEU A 12 -61.69 -25.31 12.86
N VAL A 13 -62.36 -24.90 11.78
CA VAL A 13 -61.70 -24.36 10.57
C VAL A 13 -61.36 -22.89 10.73
N GLN A 14 -62.14 -22.11 11.52
CA GLN A 14 -61.85 -20.69 11.74
C GLN A 14 -60.68 -20.44 12.70
N THR A 15 -60.44 -21.34 13.66
CA THR A 15 -59.30 -21.21 14.59
C THR A 15 -57.94 -21.56 13.95
N LYS A 16 -57.91 -22.48 12.97
CA LYS A 16 -56.65 -22.83 12.25
C LYS A 16 -56.20 -21.75 11.27
N THR A 17 -57.12 -21.02 10.64
CA THR A 17 -56.78 -19.95 9.69
C THR A 17 -56.24 -18.70 10.40
N ALA A 18 -56.74 -18.37 11.60
CA ALA A 18 -56.22 -17.24 12.40
C ALA A 18 -54.81 -17.51 12.93
N SER A 19 -54.52 -18.73 13.39
CA SER A 19 -53.16 -19.10 13.87
C SER A 19 -52.12 -19.11 12.77
N THR A 20 -52.48 -19.55 11.54
CA THR A 20 -51.55 -19.55 10.40
C THR A 20 -51.22 -18.13 9.89
N ALA A 21 -52.20 -17.22 9.93
CA ALA A 21 -51.98 -15.82 9.56
C ALA A 21 -51.06 -15.08 10.54
N ILE A 22 -51.21 -15.33 11.85
CA ILE A 22 -50.35 -14.70 12.88
C ILE A 22 -48.92 -15.23 12.79
N VAL A 23 -48.70 -16.52 12.55
CA VAL A 23 -47.38 -17.10 12.37
C VAL A 23 -46.71 -16.56 11.11
N SER A 24 -47.44 -16.39 10.00
CA SER A 24 -46.90 -15.82 8.76
C SER A 24 -46.51 -14.36 8.89
N ILE A 25 -47.27 -13.54 9.63
CA ILE A 25 -46.95 -12.14 9.89
C ILE A 25 -45.73 -12.02 10.84
N ALA A 26 -45.61 -12.89 11.84
CA ALA A 26 -44.45 -12.93 12.72
C ALA A 26 -43.16 -13.32 11.99
N CYS A 27 -43.20 -14.28 11.06
CA CYS A 27 -42.05 -14.64 10.22
C CYS A 27 -41.61 -13.50 9.28
N VAL A 28 -42.55 -12.75 8.72
CA VAL A 28 -42.23 -11.60 7.84
C VAL A 28 -41.57 -10.44 8.64
N MET A 29 -42.02 -10.20 9.90
CA MET A 29 -41.39 -9.19 10.74
C MET A 29 -39.99 -9.57 11.21
N VAL A 30 -39.67 -10.85 11.41
CA VAL A 30 -38.34 -11.32 11.78
C VAL A 30 -37.36 -11.19 10.59
N LEU A 31 -37.82 -11.36 9.35
CA LEU A 31 -36.98 -11.18 8.16
C LEU A 31 -36.64 -9.70 7.87
N ALA A 32 -37.51 -8.76 8.27
CA ALA A 32 -37.25 -7.33 8.13
C ALA A 32 -36.23 -6.78 9.14
N ALA A 33 -36.03 -7.44 10.30
CA ALA A 33 -35.09 -7.01 11.33
C ALA A 33 -33.62 -7.33 10.99
N CYS A 34 -33.31 -8.19 10.01
CA CYS A 34 -31.95 -8.54 9.62
C CYS A 34 -31.35 -7.65 8.52
N SER A 35 -32.04 -6.60 8.05
CA SER A 35 -31.53 -5.74 6.96
C SER A 35 -30.88 -4.42 7.43
N SER A 36 -30.60 -4.25 8.72
CA SER A 36 -29.77 -3.14 9.19
C SER A 36 -28.27 -3.47 9.00
N GLY A 37 -27.87 -3.73 7.76
CA GLY A 37 -26.45 -3.71 7.43
C GLY A 37 -25.87 -2.36 7.84
N SER A 38 -24.82 -2.33 8.65
CA SER A 38 -24.13 -1.11 9.04
C SER A 38 -23.79 -0.33 7.77
N LYS A 39 -24.44 0.80 7.53
CA LYS A 39 -24.13 1.66 6.38
C LYS A 39 -22.64 2.02 6.49
N ARG A 40 -21.85 1.66 5.50
CA ARG A 40 -20.44 2.09 5.46
C ARG A 40 -20.42 3.61 5.58
N PRO A 41 -19.53 4.18 6.40
CA PRO A 41 -19.38 5.62 6.50
C PRO A 41 -19.22 6.22 5.10
N GLN A 42 -19.95 7.30 4.81
CA GLN A 42 -19.84 8.00 3.53
C GLN A 42 -18.56 8.82 3.51
N PRO A 43 -17.85 8.89 2.35
CA PRO A 43 -16.70 9.77 2.19
C PRO A 43 -17.08 11.23 2.48
N ALA A 44 -16.21 11.96 3.17
CA ALA A 44 -16.40 13.37 3.43
C ALA A 44 -16.65 14.14 2.12
N GLU A 45 -17.64 15.05 2.15
CA GLU A 45 -17.93 15.92 1.01
C GLU A 45 -16.75 16.86 0.73
N LEU A 46 -16.48 17.08 -0.55
CA LEU A 46 -15.39 17.95 -0.97
C LEU A 46 -15.91 19.38 -1.15
N THR A 47 -15.46 20.28 -0.29
CA THR A 47 -15.69 21.72 -0.47
C THR A 47 -14.90 22.27 -1.65
N ALA A 48 -15.38 23.34 -2.29
CA ALA A 48 -14.62 24.08 -3.28
C ALA A 48 -13.29 24.58 -2.69
N VAL A 49 -12.24 24.59 -3.51
CA VAL A 49 -10.89 25.03 -3.11
C VAL A 49 -10.43 26.13 -4.03
N THR A 50 -10.01 27.25 -3.46
CA THR A 50 -9.22 28.24 -4.18
C THR A 50 -7.76 27.79 -4.10
N PRO A 51 -7.10 27.50 -5.24
CA PRO A 51 -5.71 27.04 -5.22
C PRO A 51 -4.77 28.08 -4.60
N LEU A 52 -4.00 27.67 -3.59
CA LEU A 52 -2.96 28.47 -2.93
C LEU A 52 -1.55 28.05 -3.38
N VAL A 53 -1.42 26.92 -4.07
CA VAL A 53 -0.19 26.42 -4.69
C VAL A 53 -0.50 25.97 -6.09
N ALA A 54 0.39 26.25 -7.03
CA ALA A 54 0.28 25.72 -8.38
C ALA A 54 0.84 24.28 -8.44
N ALA A 55 0.27 23.46 -9.29
CA ALA A 55 0.76 22.13 -9.61
C ALA A 55 0.38 21.79 -11.06
N PRO A 56 0.99 22.46 -12.06
CA PRO A 56 0.70 22.20 -13.45
C PRO A 56 1.01 20.77 -13.83
N GLN A 57 0.15 20.19 -14.67
CA GLN A 57 0.37 18.89 -15.28
C GLN A 57 1.40 19.03 -16.40
N LEU A 58 2.44 18.21 -16.35
CA LEU A 58 3.53 18.21 -17.33
C LEU A 58 3.22 17.29 -18.52
N TRP A 59 2.80 16.07 -18.20
CA TRP A 59 2.51 15.04 -19.19
C TRP A 59 1.59 13.97 -18.62
N THR A 60 1.06 13.13 -19.51
CA THR A 60 0.34 11.90 -19.17
C THR A 60 0.85 10.75 -20.00
N SER A 61 0.77 9.54 -19.44
CA SER A 61 1.01 8.29 -20.14
C SER A 61 -0.01 7.25 -19.72
N ARG A 62 -0.06 6.10 -20.37
CA ARG A 62 -1.03 5.05 -20.06
C ARG A 62 -0.42 3.67 -20.07
N LEU A 63 -0.80 2.88 -19.07
CA LEU A 63 -0.55 1.45 -18.93
C LEU A 63 -1.89 0.69 -18.98
N ALA A 64 -1.83 -0.64 -19.00
CA ALA A 64 -2.98 -1.45 -18.66
C ALA A 64 -3.34 -1.29 -17.16
N PRO A 65 -4.53 -1.70 -16.72
CA PRO A 65 -4.93 -1.64 -15.32
C PRO A 65 -3.93 -2.29 -14.37
N ILE A 66 -3.92 -1.82 -13.10
CA ILE A 66 -2.98 -2.28 -12.08
C ILE A 66 -3.78 -2.69 -10.84
N THR A 67 -3.85 -3.99 -10.54
CA THR A 67 -4.60 -4.54 -9.41
C THR A 67 -3.74 -5.06 -8.28
N PHE A 68 -2.43 -5.19 -8.49
CA PHE A 68 -1.47 -5.57 -7.46
C PHE A 68 -0.88 -4.34 -6.75
N ALA A 69 -0.17 -4.57 -5.65
CA ALA A 69 0.50 -3.52 -4.88
C ALA A 69 1.77 -3.06 -5.62
N LEU A 70 1.59 -2.22 -6.65
CA LEU A 70 2.71 -1.64 -7.38
C LEU A 70 3.49 -0.68 -6.47
N GLN A 71 4.78 -0.86 -6.43
CA GLN A 71 5.75 0.11 -5.90
C GLN A 71 6.55 0.64 -7.08
N PRO A 72 6.41 1.92 -7.45
CA PRO A 72 7.18 2.49 -8.55
C PRO A 72 8.68 2.43 -8.28
N GLY A 73 9.45 1.90 -9.23
CA GLY A 73 10.92 1.86 -9.14
C GLY A 73 11.52 3.18 -9.60
N VAL A 74 11.94 4.02 -8.66
CA VAL A 74 12.53 5.34 -8.95
C VAL A 74 14.04 5.27 -8.88
N ALA A 75 14.70 5.70 -9.95
CA ALA A 75 16.16 5.84 -9.96
C ALA A 75 16.58 6.93 -10.97
N ASN A 76 17.48 7.81 -10.57
CA ASN A 76 17.90 8.95 -11.38
C ASN A 76 16.69 9.78 -11.87
N ASN A 77 16.58 10.03 -13.17
CA ASN A 77 15.46 10.71 -13.81
C ASN A 77 14.48 9.72 -14.47
N THR A 78 14.46 8.46 -14.03
CA THR A 78 13.56 7.44 -14.59
C THR A 78 12.62 6.88 -13.54
N ILE A 79 11.47 6.42 -14.01
CA ILE A 79 10.53 5.65 -13.21
C ILE A 79 10.15 4.36 -13.93
N ALA A 80 10.31 3.25 -13.23
CA ALA A 80 9.92 1.93 -13.73
C ALA A 80 8.54 1.57 -13.16
N LEU A 81 7.62 1.19 -14.05
CA LEU A 81 6.24 0.81 -13.75
C LEU A 81 5.90 -0.53 -14.38
N ALA A 82 4.86 -1.18 -13.87
CA ALA A 82 4.36 -2.42 -14.43
C ALA A 82 2.84 -2.48 -14.32
N SER A 83 2.20 -3.29 -15.16
CA SER A 83 0.74 -3.48 -15.20
C SER A 83 0.35 -4.96 -15.24
N ASP A 84 -0.95 -5.21 -15.01
CA ASP A 84 -1.50 -6.57 -14.86
C ASP A 84 -1.31 -7.46 -16.08
N ASP A 85 -1.19 -6.86 -17.27
CA ASP A 85 -1.00 -7.59 -18.55
C ASP A 85 0.44 -8.11 -18.77
N GLY A 86 1.33 -7.85 -17.81
CA GLY A 86 2.75 -8.23 -17.93
C GLY A 86 3.63 -7.15 -18.56
N SER A 87 3.09 -5.98 -18.87
CA SER A 87 3.90 -4.86 -19.37
C SER A 87 4.80 -4.32 -18.26
N VAL A 88 6.07 -4.10 -18.59
CA VAL A 88 7.06 -3.38 -17.79
C VAL A 88 7.56 -2.22 -18.62
N VAL A 89 7.58 -1.02 -18.05
CA VAL A 89 8.00 0.20 -18.73
C VAL A 89 8.94 1.01 -17.86
N MET A 90 9.95 1.60 -18.47
CA MET A 90 10.76 2.65 -17.88
C MET A 90 10.49 3.94 -18.62
N LEU A 91 10.03 4.95 -17.88
CA LEU A 91 9.71 6.28 -18.42
C LEU A 91 10.78 7.28 -18.00
N ASP A 92 11.10 8.20 -18.88
CA ASP A 92 11.78 9.45 -18.53
C ASP A 92 10.82 10.36 -17.76
N VAL A 93 11.19 10.78 -16.57
CA VAL A 93 10.32 11.52 -15.65
C VAL A 93 9.99 12.93 -16.16
N LEU A 94 10.89 13.55 -16.92
CA LEU A 94 10.69 14.92 -17.39
C LEU A 94 9.73 14.98 -18.58
N THR A 95 9.76 13.95 -19.45
CA THR A 95 9.02 13.96 -20.71
C THR A 95 7.85 12.96 -20.76
N GLY A 96 7.82 11.97 -19.86
CA GLY A 96 6.85 10.88 -19.90
C GLY A 96 7.05 9.88 -21.05
N ARG A 97 8.15 10.01 -21.81
CA ARG A 97 8.44 9.12 -22.94
C ARG A 97 9.03 7.81 -22.43
N ASP A 98 8.74 6.74 -23.17
CA ASP A 98 9.35 5.45 -22.91
C ASP A 98 10.87 5.54 -23.17
N VAL A 99 11.65 5.22 -22.15
CA VAL A 99 13.06 4.87 -22.32
C VAL A 99 13.13 3.48 -22.95
N TRP A 100 12.29 2.57 -22.43
CA TRP A 100 11.99 1.28 -23.03
C TRP A 100 10.66 0.73 -22.48
N ARG A 101 10.06 -0.19 -23.22
CA ARG A 101 8.86 -0.95 -22.85
C ARG A 101 8.98 -2.37 -23.33
N MET A 102 8.51 -3.31 -22.52
CA MET A 102 8.40 -4.71 -22.93
C MET A 102 7.17 -5.37 -22.30
N SER A 103 6.77 -6.52 -22.85
CA SER A 103 5.74 -7.39 -22.28
C SER A 103 6.36 -8.75 -21.96
N LEU A 104 6.10 -9.22 -20.73
CA LEU A 104 6.52 -10.55 -20.27
C LEU A 104 5.54 -11.64 -20.69
N ALA A 105 4.41 -11.30 -21.32
CA ALA A 105 3.30 -12.18 -21.64
C ALA A 105 2.76 -13.00 -20.43
N THR A 106 3.12 -12.60 -19.20
CA THR A 106 2.72 -13.24 -17.94
C THR A 106 2.33 -12.14 -16.97
N PRO A 107 1.13 -12.22 -16.33
CA PRO A 107 0.69 -11.21 -15.38
C PRO A 107 1.66 -11.03 -14.19
N ILE A 108 1.80 -9.79 -13.74
CA ILE A 108 2.70 -9.41 -12.66
C ILE A 108 1.96 -9.45 -11.30
N SER A 109 2.65 -9.84 -10.25
CA SER A 109 2.15 -9.88 -8.88
C SER A 109 2.86 -8.90 -7.94
N ALA A 110 4.10 -8.51 -8.23
CA ALA A 110 4.86 -7.53 -7.45
C ALA A 110 5.91 -6.84 -8.32
N GLY A 111 6.13 -5.57 -8.11
CA GLY A 111 7.14 -4.76 -8.81
C GLY A 111 6.89 -3.27 -8.58
N VAL A 112 7.80 -2.43 -9.03
CA VAL A 112 9.02 -2.70 -9.79
C VAL A 112 10.21 -2.30 -8.93
N GLY A 113 11.19 -3.19 -8.77
CA GLY A 113 12.51 -2.77 -8.28
C GLY A 113 13.35 -2.25 -9.43
N SER A 114 14.06 -1.15 -9.24
CA SER A 114 14.97 -0.62 -10.26
C SER A 114 16.13 0.16 -9.67
N ASP A 115 17.28 0.05 -10.30
CA ASP A 115 18.47 0.88 -10.07
C ASP A 115 18.68 1.93 -11.18
N GLY A 116 17.71 2.07 -12.10
CA GLY A 116 17.78 2.97 -13.25
C GLY A 116 18.35 2.33 -14.51
N VAL A 117 18.90 1.12 -14.42
CA VAL A 117 19.45 0.34 -15.53
C VAL A 117 18.72 -1.00 -15.65
N THR A 118 18.62 -1.71 -14.54
CA THR A 118 17.93 -3.00 -14.43
C THR A 118 16.61 -2.81 -13.69
N ALA A 119 15.55 -3.40 -14.20
CA ALA A 119 14.27 -3.51 -13.53
C ALA A 119 13.98 -4.97 -13.16
N ALA A 120 13.30 -5.19 -12.03
CA ALA A 120 12.94 -6.52 -11.54
C ALA A 120 11.47 -6.56 -11.11
N VAL A 121 10.77 -7.61 -11.51
CA VAL A 121 9.35 -7.86 -11.16
C VAL A 121 9.17 -9.33 -10.76
N VAL A 122 8.07 -9.60 -10.05
CA VAL A 122 7.61 -10.98 -9.80
C VAL A 122 6.30 -11.19 -10.53
N THR A 123 6.21 -12.31 -11.25
CA THR A 123 5.01 -12.70 -12.01
C THR A 123 4.02 -13.50 -11.13
N LYS A 124 2.76 -13.59 -11.57
CA LYS A 124 1.76 -14.48 -10.94
C LYS A 124 2.11 -15.96 -11.04
N ALA A 125 3.02 -16.33 -11.97
CA ALA A 125 3.60 -17.68 -12.05
C ALA A 125 4.71 -17.90 -11.01
N ASN A 126 4.92 -16.96 -10.09
CA ASN A 126 5.93 -17.01 -9.05
C ASN A 126 7.37 -17.02 -9.57
N GLU A 127 7.63 -16.23 -10.59
CA GLU A 127 8.94 -16.08 -11.20
C GLU A 127 9.47 -14.66 -10.98
N LEU A 128 10.68 -14.55 -10.47
CA LEU A 128 11.45 -13.31 -10.48
C LEU A 128 12.03 -13.12 -11.87
N VAL A 129 11.73 -12.00 -12.50
CA VAL A 129 12.21 -11.65 -13.83
C VAL A 129 12.95 -10.33 -13.76
N THR A 130 14.14 -10.28 -14.33
CA THR A 130 14.90 -9.04 -14.50
C THR A 130 14.94 -8.62 -15.96
N VAL A 131 14.88 -7.33 -16.16
CA VAL A 131 14.80 -6.67 -17.47
C VAL A 131 15.86 -5.60 -17.54
N ARG A 132 16.57 -5.53 -18.66
CA ARG A 132 17.53 -4.46 -18.95
C ARG A 132 17.36 -4.00 -20.39
N ASN A 133 17.26 -2.68 -20.60
CA ASN A 133 17.07 -2.09 -21.94
C ASN A 133 15.90 -2.72 -22.73
N GLY A 134 14.77 -3.02 -22.06
CA GLY A 134 13.60 -3.61 -22.67
C GLY A 134 13.74 -5.08 -23.08
N ARG A 135 14.73 -5.81 -22.54
CA ARG A 135 14.94 -7.23 -22.78
C ARG A 135 15.04 -8.00 -21.48
N GLU A 136 14.46 -9.20 -21.45
CA GLU A 136 14.64 -10.12 -20.34
C GLU A 136 16.13 -10.51 -20.24
N LEU A 137 16.70 -10.31 -19.05
CA LEU A 137 18.08 -10.67 -18.77
C LEU A 137 18.16 -12.10 -18.24
N TRP A 138 17.34 -12.42 -17.26
CA TRP A 138 17.20 -13.75 -16.70
C TRP A 138 15.86 -13.89 -15.94
N ARG A 139 15.49 -15.15 -15.66
CA ARG A 139 14.28 -15.52 -14.93
C ARG A 139 14.61 -16.62 -13.93
N GLN A 140 14.08 -16.51 -12.72
CA GLN A 140 14.24 -17.48 -11.64
C GLN A 140 12.91 -17.81 -10.97
N ARG A 141 12.61 -19.08 -10.80
CA ARG A 141 11.43 -19.52 -10.06
C ARG A 141 11.64 -19.34 -8.56
N LEU A 142 10.70 -18.70 -7.88
CA LEU A 142 10.69 -18.54 -6.44
C LEU A 142 9.98 -19.72 -5.77
N VAL A 143 10.40 -20.06 -4.55
CA VAL A 143 9.77 -21.12 -3.75
C VAL A 143 8.44 -20.64 -3.17
N SER A 144 8.36 -19.38 -2.74
CA SER A 144 7.17 -18.75 -2.17
C SER A 144 6.78 -17.51 -2.96
N GLN A 145 5.51 -17.10 -2.87
CA GLN A 145 5.03 -15.86 -3.48
C GLN A 145 5.76 -14.63 -2.94
N ALA A 146 5.78 -13.55 -3.71
CA ALA A 146 6.24 -12.26 -3.24
C ALA A 146 5.18 -11.19 -3.56
N PHE A 147 4.96 -10.29 -2.59
CA PHE A 147 4.03 -9.14 -2.73
C PHE A 147 4.79 -7.81 -2.62
N THR A 148 6.02 -7.84 -2.14
CA THR A 148 6.93 -6.70 -2.11
C THR A 148 7.69 -6.63 -3.42
N ALA A 149 7.84 -5.42 -3.98
CA ALA A 149 8.69 -5.21 -5.14
C ALA A 149 10.11 -5.73 -4.86
N PRO A 150 10.75 -6.45 -5.78
CA PRO A 150 12.17 -6.78 -5.65
C PRO A 150 12.98 -5.52 -5.40
N PHE A 151 14.09 -5.63 -4.70
CA PHE A 151 15.00 -4.51 -4.49
C PHE A 151 16.30 -4.74 -5.29
N VAL A 152 16.61 -3.82 -6.20
CA VAL A 152 17.78 -3.89 -7.08
C VAL A 152 18.82 -2.91 -6.59
N ALA A 153 19.96 -3.40 -6.13
CA ALA A 153 21.05 -2.57 -5.66
C ALA A 153 22.39 -3.34 -5.60
N GLY A 154 23.50 -2.66 -5.85
CA GLY A 154 24.84 -3.21 -5.67
C GLY A 154 25.13 -4.48 -6.49
N GLY A 155 24.60 -4.55 -7.71
CA GLY A 155 24.74 -5.72 -8.58
C GLY A 155 23.96 -6.96 -8.10
N ARG A 156 22.96 -6.77 -7.24
CA ARG A 156 22.09 -7.83 -6.69
C ARG A 156 20.63 -7.51 -6.85
N VAL A 157 19.82 -8.56 -6.84
CA VAL A 157 18.36 -8.47 -6.73
C VAL A 157 17.94 -9.21 -5.46
N PHE A 158 17.25 -8.48 -4.58
CA PHE A 158 16.73 -9.02 -3.32
C PHE A 158 15.22 -9.19 -3.42
N VAL A 159 14.71 -10.27 -2.85
CA VAL A 159 13.26 -10.58 -2.82
C VAL A 159 12.85 -10.92 -1.39
N LEU A 160 11.84 -10.23 -0.90
CA LEU A 160 11.11 -10.60 0.31
C LEU A 160 9.91 -11.45 -0.09
N ALA A 161 9.91 -12.71 0.29
CA ALA A 161 8.87 -13.66 -0.02
C ALA A 161 7.81 -13.78 1.09
N ALA A 162 6.66 -14.34 0.77
CA ALA A 162 5.52 -14.48 1.69
C ALA A 162 5.78 -15.48 2.84
N ASP A 163 6.75 -16.36 2.71
CA ASP A 163 7.25 -17.20 3.80
C ASP A 163 8.26 -16.48 4.71
N ARG A 164 8.36 -15.14 4.59
CA ARG A 164 9.29 -14.26 5.30
C ARG A 164 10.76 -14.55 5.02
N SER A 165 11.06 -15.33 4.00
CA SER A 165 12.43 -15.48 3.52
C SER A 165 12.87 -14.24 2.73
N VAL A 166 14.13 -13.85 2.94
CA VAL A 166 14.82 -12.87 2.11
C VAL A 166 15.82 -13.62 1.25
N ASN A 167 15.70 -13.47 -0.06
CA ASN A 167 16.55 -14.15 -1.03
C ASN A 167 17.37 -13.12 -1.79
N ALA A 168 18.65 -13.38 -2.02
CA ALA A 168 19.50 -12.56 -2.87
C ALA A 168 19.94 -13.36 -4.10
N PHE A 169 19.92 -12.67 -5.22
CA PHE A 169 20.36 -13.18 -6.52
C PHE A 169 21.43 -12.27 -7.09
N ASP A 170 22.35 -12.87 -7.83
CA ASP A 170 23.30 -12.13 -8.66
C ASP A 170 22.55 -11.36 -9.75
N GLY A 171 22.81 -10.07 -9.87
CA GLY A 171 22.06 -9.17 -10.76
C GLY A 171 22.25 -9.46 -12.24
N GLU A 172 23.40 -10.04 -12.63
CA GLU A 172 23.74 -10.33 -14.02
C GLU A 172 23.28 -11.74 -14.47
N THR A 173 23.42 -12.72 -13.59
CA THR A 173 23.23 -14.13 -13.94
C THR A 173 21.96 -14.74 -13.36
N GLY A 174 21.33 -14.10 -12.37
CA GLY A 174 20.19 -14.65 -11.64
C GLY A 174 20.56 -15.80 -10.71
N ARG A 175 21.85 -16.14 -10.54
CA ARG A 175 22.27 -17.18 -9.62
C ARG A 175 21.92 -16.78 -8.20
N LYS A 176 21.22 -17.68 -7.46
CA LYS A 176 20.94 -17.46 -6.04
C LYS A 176 22.23 -17.41 -5.24
N LEU A 177 22.40 -16.34 -4.46
CA LEU A 177 23.58 -16.10 -3.62
C LEU A 177 23.36 -16.62 -2.21
N TRP A 178 22.24 -16.27 -1.59
CA TRP A 178 21.88 -16.70 -0.24
C TRP A 178 20.37 -16.61 0.00
N THR A 179 19.91 -17.26 1.04
CA THR A 179 18.56 -17.18 1.60
C THR A 179 18.69 -16.99 3.10
N GLN A 180 18.03 -15.95 3.62
CA GLN A 180 17.81 -15.76 5.05
C GLN A 180 16.36 -16.10 5.36
N GLN A 181 16.13 -17.08 6.23
CA GLN A 181 14.79 -17.50 6.63
C GLN A 181 14.60 -17.32 8.13
N ARG A 182 13.39 -16.97 8.55
CA ARG A 182 12.97 -16.92 9.95
C ARG A 182 11.94 -17.99 10.26
N PRO A 183 11.91 -18.48 11.52
CA PRO A 183 10.83 -19.35 11.99
C PRO A 183 9.47 -18.65 11.86
N ASN A 184 8.46 -19.41 11.52
CA ASN A 184 7.18 -19.01 10.96
C ASN A 184 6.25 -18.22 11.89
N GLU A 185 5.76 -17.10 11.36
CA GLU A 185 4.41 -16.60 11.60
C GLU A 185 3.59 -16.87 10.32
N PRO A 186 2.39 -17.49 10.42
CA PRO A 186 1.73 -18.11 9.26
C PRO A 186 1.10 -17.09 8.28
N LEU A 187 0.79 -15.87 8.73
CA LEU A 187 0.12 -14.87 7.90
C LEU A 187 1.05 -13.72 7.52
N VAL A 188 0.95 -13.27 6.27
CA VAL A 188 1.57 -12.04 5.76
C VAL A 188 0.52 -11.19 5.04
N LEU A 189 0.71 -9.88 5.06
CA LEU A 189 -0.09 -8.97 4.26
C LEU A 189 0.18 -9.19 2.76
N LYS A 190 -0.89 -9.28 1.98
CA LYS A 190 -0.80 -9.24 0.51
C LYS A 190 -0.64 -7.80 0.03
N GLN A 191 0.40 -7.13 0.53
CA GLN A 191 0.72 -5.74 0.30
C GLN A 191 2.24 -5.57 0.17
N GLY A 192 2.69 -4.49 -0.49
CA GLY A 192 4.11 -4.17 -0.56
C GLY A 192 4.70 -3.91 0.84
N GLY A 193 5.80 -4.58 1.15
CA GLY A 193 6.56 -4.41 2.39
C GLY A 193 7.72 -3.43 2.23
N VAL A 194 8.61 -3.45 3.20
CA VAL A 194 9.78 -2.55 3.29
C VAL A 194 11.05 -3.28 2.88
N MET A 195 11.79 -2.71 1.93
CA MET A 195 13.14 -3.13 1.56
C MET A 195 13.92 -1.94 1.01
N LEU A 196 15.10 -1.65 1.61
CA LEU A 196 15.96 -0.53 1.20
C LEU A 196 17.41 -0.79 1.62
N ALA A 197 18.34 0.00 1.06
CA ALA A 197 19.72 0.00 1.51
C ALA A 197 20.01 1.23 2.37
N VAL A 198 20.75 1.06 3.48
CA VAL A 198 21.31 2.14 4.30
C VAL A 198 22.79 1.87 4.51
N GLY A 199 23.64 2.67 3.90
CA GLY A 199 25.08 2.37 3.85
C GLY A 199 25.32 1.00 3.20
N ASP A 200 26.01 0.13 3.89
CA ASP A 200 26.30 -1.25 3.50
C ASP A 200 25.30 -2.29 4.06
N THR A 201 24.15 -1.85 4.56
CA THR A 201 23.14 -2.70 5.21
C THR A 201 21.88 -2.75 4.36
N LEU A 202 21.38 -3.96 4.10
CA LEU A 202 20.03 -4.19 3.57
C LEU A 202 19.04 -4.17 4.72
N VAL A 203 18.16 -3.18 4.75
CA VAL A 203 17.10 -3.04 5.76
C VAL A 203 15.81 -3.63 5.21
N VAL A 204 15.22 -4.56 5.94
CA VAL A 204 14.00 -5.29 5.53
C VAL A 204 12.95 -5.24 6.64
N GLY A 205 11.69 -5.08 6.26
CA GLY A 205 10.55 -5.18 7.18
C GLY A 205 10.13 -6.62 7.36
N LEU A 206 10.27 -7.16 8.57
CA LEU A 206 9.93 -8.54 8.91
C LEU A 206 9.12 -8.58 10.21
N ALA A 207 7.86 -9.03 10.15
CA ALA A 207 7.03 -9.29 11.33
C ALA A 207 7.02 -8.13 12.35
N GLY A 208 6.72 -6.91 11.90
CA GLY A 208 6.67 -5.72 12.76
C GLY A 208 8.04 -5.16 13.17
N ARG A 209 9.13 -5.64 12.58
CA ARG A 209 10.50 -5.20 12.88
C ARG A 209 11.19 -4.67 11.63
N LEU A 210 12.02 -3.67 11.77
CA LEU A 210 13.08 -3.39 10.81
C LEU A 210 14.29 -4.26 11.17
N THR A 211 14.78 -4.99 10.19
CA THR A 211 15.92 -5.90 10.33
C THR A 211 17.02 -5.48 9.36
N GLY A 212 18.20 -5.19 9.87
CA GLY A 212 19.39 -4.94 9.08
C GLY A 212 20.13 -6.24 8.77
N LEU A 213 20.31 -6.52 7.49
CA LEU A 213 21.01 -7.69 6.99
C LEU A 213 22.33 -7.29 6.30
N ASN A 214 23.32 -8.15 6.39
CA ASN A 214 24.50 -8.06 5.53
C ASN A 214 24.11 -8.45 4.10
N PRO A 215 24.19 -7.56 3.10
CA PRO A 215 23.77 -7.86 1.73
C PRO A 215 24.63 -8.91 1.04
N LEU A 216 25.82 -9.23 1.56
CA LEU A 216 26.72 -10.21 0.96
C LEU A 216 26.35 -11.66 1.30
N ASN A 217 25.84 -11.91 2.52
CA ASN A 217 25.59 -13.27 3.02
C ASN A 217 24.26 -13.46 3.76
N GLY A 218 23.44 -12.40 3.92
CA GLY A 218 22.14 -12.46 4.59
C GLY A 218 22.20 -12.53 6.12
N SER A 219 23.38 -12.46 6.76
CA SER A 219 23.45 -12.49 8.22
C SER A 219 22.80 -11.26 8.85
N VAL A 220 22.08 -11.45 9.95
CA VAL A 220 21.44 -10.38 10.70
C VAL A 220 22.50 -9.55 11.42
N ARG A 221 22.46 -8.24 11.20
CA ARG A 221 23.32 -7.26 11.90
C ARG A 221 22.61 -6.68 13.11
N TRP A 222 21.32 -6.35 12.95
CA TRP A 222 20.49 -5.77 14.00
C TRP A 222 19.00 -5.97 13.73
N GLU A 223 18.17 -5.78 14.77
CA GLU A 223 16.72 -5.81 14.71
C GLU A 223 16.15 -4.73 15.64
N ALA A 224 15.21 -3.96 15.12
CA ALA A 224 14.50 -2.94 15.87
C ALA A 224 12.98 -3.14 15.76
N PRO A 225 12.28 -3.45 16.87
CA PRO A 225 10.84 -3.66 16.86
C PRO A 225 10.09 -2.33 16.72
N LEU A 226 9.22 -2.20 15.70
CA LEU A 226 8.28 -1.08 15.54
C LEU A 226 6.90 -1.44 16.08
N ALA A 227 6.53 -2.72 16.03
CA ALA A 227 5.31 -3.23 16.62
C ALA A 227 5.55 -4.62 17.21
N THR A 228 4.78 -4.95 18.23
CA THR A 228 4.76 -6.29 18.81
C THR A 228 3.40 -6.92 18.47
N PRO A 229 3.38 -8.15 17.93
CA PRO A 229 2.14 -8.88 17.71
C PRO A 229 1.31 -8.96 18.99
N ARG A 230 0.03 -8.61 18.91
CA ARG A 230 -0.91 -8.64 20.05
C ARG A 230 -2.18 -9.33 19.58
N GLY A 231 -2.77 -10.14 20.46
CA GLY A 231 -4.02 -10.83 20.16
C GLY A 231 -3.91 -12.34 20.30
N ILE A 232 -5.06 -13.01 20.18
CA ILE A 232 -5.21 -14.45 20.43
C ILE A 232 -5.12 -15.24 19.13
N ASN A 233 -5.55 -14.63 18.00
CA ASN A 233 -5.55 -15.28 16.70
C ASN A 233 -4.52 -14.65 15.74
N ASP A 234 -4.22 -15.34 14.65
CA ASP A 234 -3.17 -14.94 13.69
C ASP A 234 -3.48 -13.61 12.99
N VAL A 235 -4.76 -13.27 12.80
CA VAL A 235 -5.17 -12.01 12.17
C VAL A 235 -4.88 -10.83 13.08
N GLU A 236 -5.19 -10.94 14.37
CA GLU A 236 -4.90 -9.90 15.37
C GLU A 236 -3.39 -9.72 15.60
N ARG A 237 -2.61 -10.76 15.32
CA ARG A 237 -1.14 -10.74 15.46
C ARG A 237 -0.43 -10.19 14.23
N LEU A 238 -1.16 -9.87 13.16
CA LEU A 238 -0.59 -9.38 11.92
C LEU A 238 -0.10 -7.93 12.05
N VAL A 239 1.20 -7.73 12.10
CA VAL A 239 1.87 -6.43 12.29
C VAL A 239 2.95 -6.16 11.24
N ASP A 240 2.76 -6.64 10.02
CA ASP A 240 3.74 -6.44 8.95
C ASP A 240 4.02 -4.95 8.67
N LEU A 241 5.25 -4.64 8.29
CA LEU A 241 5.61 -3.30 7.86
C LEU A 241 5.17 -3.07 6.42
N VAL A 242 4.50 -1.94 6.18
CA VAL A 242 3.97 -1.58 4.85
C VAL A 242 4.94 -0.69 4.09
N GLY A 243 4.99 -0.89 2.77
CA GLY A 243 5.82 -0.11 1.86
C GLY A 243 5.41 1.35 1.78
N GLY A 244 6.38 2.19 1.51
CA GLY A 244 6.31 3.64 1.70
C GLY A 244 6.92 4.00 3.05
N ILE A 245 8.17 4.42 2.98
CA ILE A 245 9.00 4.74 4.15
C ILE A 245 9.53 6.17 4.03
N TYR A 246 9.95 6.72 5.15
CA TYR A 246 10.80 7.89 5.15
C TYR A 246 12.23 7.51 5.53
N ARG A 247 13.19 8.10 4.82
CA ARG A 247 14.60 7.97 5.14
C ARG A 247 15.31 9.30 5.00
N GLU A 248 16.11 9.65 6.01
CA GLU A 248 17.08 10.72 5.97
C GLU A 248 18.37 10.26 6.64
N SER A 249 19.46 10.22 5.88
CA SER A 249 20.74 9.64 6.33
C SER A 249 20.55 8.24 6.91
N ASP A 250 20.83 8.05 8.21
CA ASP A 250 20.68 6.79 8.93
C ASP A 250 19.31 6.64 9.61
N VAL A 251 18.47 7.67 9.63
CA VAL A 251 17.13 7.58 10.21
C VAL A 251 16.18 6.97 9.18
N VAL A 252 15.54 5.86 9.56
CA VAL A 252 14.51 5.19 8.77
C VAL A 252 13.24 5.12 9.60
N CYS A 253 12.15 5.64 9.05
CA CYS A 253 10.83 5.54 9.67
C CYS A 253 9.92 4.69 8.78
N ALA A 254 9.13 3.82 9.41
CA ALA A 254 8.20 2.94 8.74
C ALA A 254 6.90 2.79 9.55
N ARG A 255 5.85 2.31 8.89
CA ARG A 255 4.57 1.99 9.51
C ARG A 255 4.42 0.48 9.66
N ALA A 256 4.01 0.03 10.83
CA ALA A 256 3.42 -1.27 11.03
C ALA A 256 1.91 -1.18 10.80
N PHE A 257 1.37 -2.09 10.01
CA PHE A 257 -0.04 -2.13 9.60
C PHE A 257 -0.97 -2.05 10.80
N GLN A 258 -1.85 -1.04 10.82
CA GLN A 258 -2.85 -0.77 11.87
C GLN A 258 -2.31 -0.81 13.32
N ALA A 259 -1.02 -0.58 13.52
CA ALA A 259 -0.40 -0.72 14.84
C ALA A 259 0.38 0.53 15.27
N SER A 260 1.38 0.95 14.50
CA SER A 260 2.28 2.03 14.89
C SER A 260 3.01 2.66 13.70
N ILE A 261 3.56 3.84 13.94
CA ILE A 261 4.67 4.41 13.18
C ILE A 261 5.87 4.46 14.10
N GLY A 262 7.06 4.15 13.60
CA GLY A 262 8.28 4.26 14.38
C GLY A 262 9.48 4.59 13.53
N CYS A 263 10.50 5.17 14.16
CA CYS A 263 11.78 5.52 13.56
C CYS A 263 12.92 4.77 14.23
N VAL A 264 13.90 4.37 13.44
CA VAL A 264 15.14 3.72 13.90
C VAL A 264 16.35 4.45 13.36
N ASN A 265 17.46 4.40 14.07
CA ASN A 265 18.76 4.70 13.51
C ASN A 265 19.31 3.41 12.90
N ALA A 266 19.28 3.29 11.58
CA ALA A 266 19.67 2.07 10.88
C ALA A 266 21.19 1.84 10.85
N GLY A 267 22.00 2.88 11.04
CA GLY A 267 23.46 2.75 11.19
C GLY A 267 23.86 2.09 12.51
N ARG A 268 23.08 2.33 13.57
CA ARG A 268 23.30 1.77 14.91
C ARG A 268 22.40 0.59 15.24
N GLY A 269 21.30 0.39 14.48
CA GLY A 269 20.32 -0.66 14.70
C GLY A 269 19.42 -0.44 15.92
N ASN A 270 19.28 0.79 16.42
CA ASN A 270 18.49 1.09 17.60
C ASN A 270 17.19 1.83 17.28
N LEU A 271 16.14 1.47 18.01
CA LEU A 271 14.86 2.18 18.00
C LEU A 271 15.03 3.60 18.56
N LEU A 272 14.49 4.59 17.85
CA LEU A 272 14.43 5.98 18.32
C LEU A 272 13.11 6.20 19.07
N TRP A 273 11.99 5.92 18.44
CA TRP A 273 10.66 5.99 19.04
C TRP A 273 9.64 5.18 18.26
N THR A 274 8.51 4.85 18.89
CA THR A 274 7.28 4.36 18.27
C THR A 274 6.06 5.08 18.83
N LYS A 275 5.05 5.32 17.98
CA LYS A 275 3.75 5.89 18.37
C LYS A 275 2.62 5.07 17.75
N PRO A 276 1.52 4.83 18.49
CA PRO A 276 0.33 4.17 17.95
C PRO A 276 -0.21 4.93 16.73
N ALA A 277 -0.56 4.19 15.70
CA ALA A 277 -1.13 4.73 14.48
C ALA A 277 -1.98 3.65 13.78
N ASN A 278 -3.13 4.02 13.25
CA ASN A 278 -4.12 3.08 12.73
C ASN A 278 -4.23 3.15 11.19
N GLY A 279 -3.12 3.33 10.50
CA GLY A 279 -3.11 3.40 9.05
C GLY A 279 -2.72 2.07 8.40
N VAL A 280 -3.10 1.93 7.13
CA VAL A 280 -2.84 0.76 6.28
C VAL A 280 -1.88 1.07 5.14
N GLN A 281 -1.57 2.34 4.90
CA GLN A 281 -0.67 2.80 3.86
C GLN A 281 0.68 3.21 4.46
N GLY A 282 1.71 3.30 3.62
CA GLY A 282 3.01 3.80 4.03
C GLY A 282 3.01 5.25 4.51
N ILE A 283 4.18 5.74 4.77
CA ILE A 283 4.43 7.10 5.26
C ILE A 283 5.39 7.84 4.33
N SER A 284 5.45 9.14 4.48
CA SER A 284 6.45 10.02 3.88
C SER A 284 6.89 11.05 4.90
N GLY A 285 7.87 11.87 4.59
CA GLY A 285 8.31 12.92 5.52
C GLY A 285 9.24 13.94 4.90
N ASP A 286 9.57 14.93 5.69
CA ASP A 286 10.65 15.89 5.44
C ASP A 286 11.60 15.89 6.66
N SER A 287 12.57 16.80 6.71
CA SER A 287 13.55 16.88 7.81
C SER A 287 12.94 17.19 9.20
N ARG A 288 11.65 17.52 9.28
CA ARG A 288 10.96 17.89 10.53
C ARG A 288 9.82 16.95 10.90
N LEU A 289 9.05 16.50 9.90
CA LEU A 289 7.77 15.83 10.10
C LEU A 289 7.68 14.53 9.29
N ILE A 290 7.04 13.55 9.89
CA ILE A 290 6.56 12.33 9.25
C ILE A 290 5.06 12.46 9.03
N PHE A 291 4.60 12.16 7.81
CA PHE A 291 3.21 12.21 7.42
C PHE A 291 2.64 10.81 7.20
N GLY A 292 1.41 10.60 7.63
CA GLY A 292 0.70 9.33 7.44
C GLY A 292 -0.79 9.54 7.22
N THR A 293 -1.43 8.57 6.56
CA THR A 293 -2.88 8.51 6.39
C THR A 293 -3.42 7.39 7.28
N GLU A 294 -4.47 7.68 8.07
CA GLU A 294 -5.11 6.71 8.95
C GLU A 294 -6.27 5.99 8.24
N SER A 295 -6.70 4.85 8.77
CA SER A 295 -7.72 4.00 8.16
C SER A 295 -9.08 4.69 8.03
N ASP A 296 -9.35 5.67 8.88
CA ASP A 296 -10.57 6.50 8.84
C ASP A 296 -10.47 7.70 7.89
N GLY A 297 -9.31 7.88 7.21
CA GLY A 297 -9.06 8.98 6.29
C GLY A 297 -8.51 10.26 6.94
N ASN A 298 -8.18 10.23 8.23
CA ASN A 298 -7.40 11.30 8.83
C ASN A 298 -5.99 11.34 8.23
N VAL A 299 -5.44 12.55 8.06
CA VAL A 299 -4.02 12.73 7.75
C VAL A 299 -3.35 13.29 8.99
N ILE A 300 -2.23 12.70 9.37
CA ILE A 300 -1.46 13.04 10.57
C ILE A 300 -0.05 13.48 10.23
N ALA A 301 0.50 14.37 11.05
CA ALA A 301 1.92 14.72 11.04
C ALA A 301 2.50 14.50 12.43
N LEU A 302 3.64 13.80 12.48
CA LEU A 302 4.40 13.52 13.69
C LEU A 302 5.78 14.16 13.57
N LYS A 303 6.31 14.69 14.67
CA LYS A 303 7.68 15.21 14.71
C LYS A 303 8.67 14.06 14.55
N ILE A 304 9.66 14.22 13.69
CA ILE A 304 10.68 13.19 13.47
C ILE A 304 11.54 12.95 14.71
N ALA A 305 11.72 13.97 15.55
CA ALA A 305 12.59 13.93 16.71
C ALA A 305 12.08 12.95 17.80
N ASP A 306 10.77 12.91 18.05
CA ASP A 306 10.19 12.22 19.21
C ASP A 306 8.85 11.52 18.91
N GLY A 307 8.34 11.64 17.67
CA GLY A 307 7.05 11.10 17.26
C GLY A 307 5.84 11.83 17.84
N GLU A 308 6.01 12.99 18.50
CA GLU A 308 4.89 13.77 19.00
C GLU A 308 4.05 14.33 17.86
N LYS A 309 2.73 14.31 18.03
CA LYS A 309 1.79 14.80 17.03
C LYS A 309 1.94 16.30 16.84
N SER A 310 2.21 16.74 15.62
CA SER A 310 2.24 18.15 15.23
C SER A 310 0.85 18.63 14.87
N TRP A 311 0.18 17.93 13.97
CA TRP A 311 -1.18 18.23 13.56
C TRP A 311 -1.91 16.98 13.07
N THR A 312 -3.23 17.10 12.94
CA THR A 312 -4.10 16.14 12.28
C THR A 312 -5.22 16.87 11.56
N THR A 313 -5.69 16.35 10.44
CA THR A 313 -6.85 16.85 9.72
C THR A 313 -7.79 15.70 9.36
N ASP A 314 -9.08 15.93 9.52
CA ASP A 314 -10.16 14.98 9.25
C ASP A 314 -10.97 15.32 7.98
N ARG A 315 -10.53 16.33 7.23
CA ARG A 315 -11.22 16.83 6.02
C ARG A 315 -11.44 15.78 4.93
N LEU A 316 -10.65 14.69 4.95
CA LEU A 316 -10.66 13.63 3.97
C LEU A 316 -11.18 12.30 4.53
N ARG A 317 -11.97 12.34 5.61
CA ARG A 317 -12.49 11.13 6.26
C ARG A 317 -13.19 10.21 5.27
N TYR A 318 -12.93 8.91 5.42
CA TYR A 318 -13.53 7.80 4.66
C TYR A 318 -13.31 7.85 3.14
N ARG A 319 -12.31 8.59 2.66
CA ARG A 319 -12.01 8.68 1.21
C ARG A 319 -11.02 7.63 0.71
N SER A 320 -10.58 6.71 1.57
CA SER A 320 -9.60 5.65 1.22
C SER A 320 -8.34 6.24 0.58
N LEU A 321 -7.56 6.92 1.40
CA LEU A 321 -6.38 7.68 0.95
C LEU A 321 -5.20 6.76 0.60
N SER A 322 -4.38 7.18 -0.36
CA SER A 322 -3.06 6.61 -0.64
C SER A 322 -2.07 6.93 0.49
N ALA A 323 -0.87 6.37 0.44
CA ALA A 323 0.25 6.92 1.20
C ALA A 323 0.49 8.38 0.82
N PRO A 324 0.88 9.24 1.78
CA PRO A 324 1.25 10.60 1.49
C PRO A 324 2.61 10.67 0.78
N VAL A 325 2.84 11.76 0.05
CA VAL A 325 4.16 12.12 -0.47
C VAL A 325 4.41 13.60 -0.28
N VAL A 326 5.62 13.96 0.06
CA VAL A 326 6.03 15.38 0.14
C VAL A 326 6.43 15.86 -1.26
N ALA A 327 5.75 16.90 -1.75
CA ALA A 327 5.98 17.49 -3.06
C ALA A 327 5.86 19.02 -2.98
N GLY A 328 6.96 19.73 -3.25
CA GLY A 328 7.05 21.17 -3.05
C GLY A 328 6.71 21.57 -1.62
N ARG A 329 5.82 22.53 -1.43
CA ARG A 329 5.35 22.99 -0.10
C ARG A 329 4.24 22.13 0.49
N SER A 330 3.84 21.07 -0.21
CA SER A 330 2.67 20.28 0.12
C SER A 330 3.00 18.86 0.56
N VAL A 331 2.10 18.28 1.37
CA VAL A 331 1.87 16.85 1.48
C VAL A 331 0.73 16.49 0.54
N VAL A 332 0.98 15.57 -0.38
CA VAL A 332 -0.01 15.17 -1.39
C VAL A 332 -0.51 13.76 -1.07
N VAL A 333 -1.83 13.59 -1.11
CA VAL A 333 -2.51 12.30 -0.97
C VAL A 333 -3.51 12.12 -2.11
N GLY A 334 -3.60 10.90 -2.63
CA GLY A 334 -4.63 10.51 -3.58
C GLY A 334 -5.83 9.89 -2.88
N ASP A 335 -7.01 9.92 -3.50
CA ASP A 335 -8.20 9.25 -2.98
C ASP A 335 -8.76 8.18 -3.94
N SER A 336 -9.78 7.45 -3.48
CA SER A 336 -10.42 6.38 -4.24
C SER A 336 -11.25 6.87 -5.45
N LEU A 337 -11.45 8.16 -5.62
CA LEU A 337 -12.19 8.78 -6.72
C LEU A 337 -11.27 9.56 -7.68
N GLY A 338 -9.95 9.34 -7.57
CA GLY A 338 -8.97 9.95 -8.46
C GLY A 338 -8.66 11.42 -8.18
N ASN A 339 -8.96 11.92 -6.99
CA ASN A 339 -8.57 13.26 -6.60
C ASN A 339 -7.20 13.25 -5.93
N LEU A 340 -6.39 14.27 -6.18
CA LEU A 340 -5.16 14.60 -5.49
C LEU A 340 -5.42 15.79 -4.57
N HIS A 341 -5.16 15.64 -3.30
CA HIS A 341 -5.32 16.66 -2.28
C HIS A 341 -3.93 17.15 -1.86
N PHE A 342 -3.68 18.44 -2.00
CA PHE A 342 -2.45 19.10 -1.58
C PHE A 342 -2.70 19.77 -0.23
N LEU A 343 -2.04 19.28 0.80
CA LEU A 343 -2.16 19.77 2.17
C LEU A 343 -0.90 20.52 2.58
N SER A 344 -1.05 21.56 3.39
CA SER A 344 0.06 22.27 4.00
C SER A 344 0.86 21.32 4.89
N ARG A 345 2.18 21.34 4.77
CA ARG A 345 3.06 20.56 5.63
C ARG A 345 3.04 21.05 7.08
N ASP A 346 2.73 22.33 7.29
CA ASP A 346 2.86 22.97 8.61
C ASP A 346 1.63 22.74 9.50
N ASP A 347 0.41 22.67 8.90
CA ASP A 347 -0.85 22.61 9.65
C ASP A 347 -1.93 21.68 9.06
N GLY A 348 -1.68 21.04 7.91
CA GLY A 348 -2.62 20.15 7.24
C GLY A 348 -3.80 20.88 6.57
N SER A 349 -3.76 22.21 6.42
CA SER A 349 -4.76 22.95 5.68
C SER A 349 -4.73 22.61 4.19
N LEU A 350 -5.90 22.65 3.52
CA LEU A 350 -6.01 22.30 2.11
C LEU A 350 -5.50 23.46 1.24
N LEU A 351 -4.47 23.20 0.44
CA LEU A 351 -3.83 24.18 -0.44
C LEU A 351 -4.32 24.10 -1.89
N ASN A 352 -4.61 22.88 -2.38
CA ASN A 352 -5.10 22.67 -3.74
C ASN A 352 -5.76 21.28 -3.87
N ARG A 353 -6.54 21.10 -4.92
CA ARG A 353 -7.07 19.80 -5.33
C ARG A 353 -7.04 19.69 -6.85
N LEU A 354 -6.54 18.57 -7.35
CA LEU A 354 -6.55 18.21 -8.77
C LEU A 354 -7.32 16.91 -8.95
N THR A 355 -7.85 16.70 -10.14
CA THR A 355 -8.49 15.44 -10.54
C THR A 355 -7.62 14.74 -11.59
N THR A 356 -7.63 13.42 -11.57
CA THR A 356 -7.01 12.58 -12.60
C THR A 356 -8.09 12.01 -13.53
N ASP A 357 -8.03 10.74 -13.86
CA ASP A 357 -9.01 10.04 -14.71
C ASP A 357 -10.24 9.49 -13.96
N GLY A 358 -10.43 9.87 -12.70
CA GLY A 358 -11.52 9.39 -11.85
C GLY A 358 -11.32 8.00 -11.25
N SER A 359 -10.24 7.33 -11.60
CA SER A 359 -9.89 6.02 -11.04
C SER A 359 -9.09 6.16 -9.74
N ALA A 360 -9.24 5.19 -8.85
CA ALA A 360 -8.61 5.22 -7.53
C ALA A 360 -7.08 5.38 -7.62
N ILE A 361 -6.56 6.29 -6.79
CA ILE A 361 -5.12 6.46 -6.56
C ILE A 361 -4.76 5.63 -5.33
N SER A 362 -4.53 4.34 -5.53
CA SER A 362 -4.16 3.38 -4.47
C SER A 362 -2.67 3.02 -4.49
N ILE A 363 -1.97 3.41 -5.54
CA ILE A 363 -0.53 3.27 -5.68
C ILE A 363 0.13 4.48 -5.03
N ASN A 364 1.19 4.24 -4.27
CA ASN A 364 1.89 5.34 -3.59
C ASN A 364 2.44 6.32 -4.63
N PRO A 365 2.05 7.61 -4.58
CA PRO A 365 2.64 8.63 -5.43
C PRO A 365 4.15 8.70 -5.20
N ALA A 366 4.89 9.05 -6.24
CA ALA A 366 6.35 9.18 -6.17
C ALA A 366 6.79 10.59 -6.58
N VAL A 367 7.87 11.08 -5.97
CA VAL A 367 8.50 12.33 -6.35
C VAL A 367 9.90 12.05 -6.85
N VAL A 368 10.22 12.56 -8.03
CA VAL A 368 11.54 12.47 -8.65
C VAL A 368 12.00 13.87 -9.00
N GLY A 369 13.00 14.35 -8.30
CA GLY A 369 13.38 15.76 -8.37
C GLY A 369 12.22 16.67 -7.93
N LYS A 370 11.65 17.45 -8.85
CA LYS A 370 10.48 18.31 -8.62
C LYS A 370 9.19 17.74 -9.20
N THR A 371 9.26 16.59 -9.86
CA THR A 371 8.11 16.00 -10.55
C THR A 371 7.39 14.99 -9.64
N LEU A 372 6.12 15.26 -9.41
CA LEU A 372 5.20 14.34 -8.75
C LEU A 372 4.59 13.41 -9.80
N ILE A 373 4.79 12.11 -9.63
CA ILE A 373 4.22 11.06 -10.49
C ILE A 373 3.09 10.37 -9.72
N VAL A 374 1.93 10.28 -10.35
CA VAL A 374 0.73 9.65 -9.82
C VAL A 374 0.27 8.57 -10.79
N VAL A 375 0.00 7.39 -10.25
CA VAL A 375 -0.47 6.25 -11.04
C VAL A 375 -1.84 5.84 -10.51
N THR A 376 -2.82 5.77 -11.42
CA THR A 376 -4.18 5.34 -11.07
C THR A 376 -4.38 3.84 -11.31
N ARG A 377 -5.38 3.29 -10.69
CA ARG A 377 -5.71 1.87 -10.80
C ARG A 377 -6.12 1.44 -12.22
N SER A 378 -6.67 2.36 -13.01
CA SER A 378 -6.97 2.13 -14.43
C SER A 378 -5.73 2.16 -15.34
N GLY A 379 -4.55 2.45 -14.79
CA GLY A 379 -3.27 2.53 -15.52
C GLY A 379 -2.94 3.93 -16.06
N GLY A 380 -3.70 4.97 -15.69
CA GLY A 380 -3.33 6.36 -15.98
C GLY A 380 -2.05 6.73 -15.21
N VAL A 381 -1.10 7.36 -15.89
CA VAL A 381 0.13 7.90 -15.30
C VAL A 381 0.15 9.40 -15.56
N PHE A 382 0.25 10.17 -14.50
CA PHE A 382 0.18 11.63 -14.53
C PHE A 382 1.41 12.22 -13.86
N ALA A 383 2.02 13.22 -14.49
CA ALA A 383 3.11 13.98 -13.93
C ALA A 383 2.68 15.43 -13.66
N PHE A 384 2.99 15.90 -12.47
CA PHE A 384 2.73 17.26 -12.04
C PHE A 384 4.02 17.89 -11.51
N GLN A 385 4.07 19.22 -11.52
CA GLN A 385 5.17 19.98 -10.90
C GLN A 385 4.62 20.90 -9.81
N PRO A 386 4.44 20.42 -8.58
CA PRO A 386 4.04 21.27 -7.45
C PRO A 386 5.11 22.30 -7.09
N GLU A 387 4.67 23.50 -6.69
CA GLU A 387 5.52 24.58 -6.16
C GLU A 387 6.04 24.29 -4.77
#